data_1f1cf2b246f80e3c8663928b657eba19
#
_entry.id   1f1cf2b246f80e3c8663928b657eba19
#
_cell.length_a   1.000
_cell.length_b   1.000
_cell.length_c   1.000
_cell.angle_alpha   90.00
_cell.angle_beta   90.00
_cell.angle_gamma   90.00
#
_symmetry.space_group_name_H-M   'P 1'
#
loop_
_entity.id
_entity.type
_entity.pdbx_description
1 polymer ?
#
loop_
_entity_poly.entity_id
_entity_poly.type
_entity_poly.pdbx_seq_one_letter_code
_entity_poly.pdbx_strand_id
1 'polypeptide(L)'
;MITNGVIPGLFTLLLCVGLYRLLVVPLNHLREQANAWRADQLNVRLSRRTTNRADELGELGRAFDHMSERLQSTVALQQQLLRDLSHELRTPLSRLRVASESEQGLEQLRERIGREVDGMQRLVEDTLQLAWLDTERTRLPDEAIQVQALWEMLTENACYESCWSPAQLRCEVDASCWVRGNLNTLAQALENMLRNAIRHSPAGGIVALGGRRAGKYWHLWLEDQGGGVEEADLERIFLPFTRLDGSRPGNGGFGLGLSIARNAVQRQGGKLWAQNAGSGLRMNMRLLVHTSPV
;
A
#
# COMPACT_ATOMS: atom_id res chain seq x y z
N MET A 1 66.82 -33.32 -5.99
CA MET A 1 66.61 -31.86 -6.24
C MET A 1 65.26 -31.53 -6.87
N ILE A 2 64.63 -32.43 -7.59
CA ILE A 2 63.33 -32.17 -8.28
C ILE A 2 62.14 -32.09 -7.32
N THR A 3 62.17 -32.81 -6.19
CA THR A 3 61.04 -32.83 -5.22
C THR A 3 60.86 -31.53 -4.43
N ASN A 4 61.92 -30.74 -4.21
CA ASN A 4 61.85 -29.52 -3.38
C ASN A 4 61.21 -28.32 -4.10
N GLY A 5 61.02 -28.36 -5.42
CA GLY A 5 60.34 -27.29 -6.19
C GLY A 5 58.95 -27.66 -6.67
N VAL A 6 58.71 -28.93 -7.00
CA VAL A 6 57.44 -29.41 -7.56
C VAL A 6 56.29 -29.42 -6.51
N ILE A 7 56.57 -29.87 -5.30
CA ILE A 7 55.55 -29.95 -4.26
C ILE A 7 55.06 -28.56 -3.81
N PRO A 8 55.95 -27.57 -3.51
CA PRO A 8 55.52 -26.20 -3.22
C PRO A 8 54.76 -25.52 -4.39
N GLY A 9 55.21 -25.78 -5.62
CA GLY A 9 54.56 -25.27 -6.84
C GLY A 9 53.12 -25.81 -6.99
N LEU A 10 52.94 -27.11 -6.82
CA LEU A 10 51.60 -27.72 -6.89
C LEU A 10 50.69 -27.22 -5.78
N PHE A 11 51.20 -27.09 -4.56
CA PHE A 11 50.44 -26.55 -3.42
C PHE A 11 50.00 -25.10 -3.68
N THR A 12 50.88 -24.23 -4.17
CA THR A 12 50.58 -22.85 -4.54
C THR A 12 49.53 -22.79 -5.65
N LEU A 13 49.63 -23.64 -6.66
CA LEU A 13 48.65 -23.72 -7.75
C LEU A 13 47.27 -24.13 -7.20
N LEU A 14 47.20 -25.15 -6.36
CA LEU A 14 45.95 -25.60 -5.74
C LEU A 14 45.35 -24.53 -4.85
N LEU A 15 46.15 -23.80 -4.08
CA LEU A 15 45.73 -22.71 -3.23
C LEU A 15 45.15 -21.55 -4.11
N CYS A 16 45.85 -21.17 -5.19
CA CYS A 16 45.39 -20.14 -6.13
C CYS A 16 44.05 -20.52 -6.79
N VAL A 17 43.92 -21.76 -7.26
CA VAL A 17 42.66 -22.27 -7.82
C VAL A 17 41.53 -22.29 -6.76
N GLY A 18 41.85 -22.70 -5.54
CA GLY A 18 40.93 -22.68 -4.41
C GLY A 18 40.41 -21.25 -4.11
N LEU A 19 41.34 -20.30 -3.97
CA LEU A 19 41.01 -18.88 -3.74
C LEU A 19 40.20 -18.27 -4.89
N TYR A 20 40.57 -18.58 -6.12
CA TYR A 20 39.84 -18.13 -7.28
C TYR A 20 38.40 -18.61 -7.28
N ARG A 21 38.17 -19.90 -7.02
CA ARG A 21 36.79 -20.46 -6.92
C ARG A 21 36.03 -19.98 -5.69
N LEU A 22 36.73 -19.73 -4.61
CA LEU A 22 36.12 -19.34 -3.34
C LEU A 22 35.68 -17.85 -3.32
N LEU A 23 36.50 -16.97 -3.93
CA LEU A 23 36.32 -15.52 -3.88
C LEU A 23 35.92 -14.91 -5.22
N VAL A 24 36.70 -15.20 -6.28
CA VAL A 24 36.56 -14.49 -7.54
C VAL A 24 35.29 -14.91 -8.29
N VAL A 25 34.99 -16.19 -8.32
CA VAL A 25 33.80 -16.69 -9.04
C VAL A 25 32.49 -16.11 -8.45
N PRO A 26 32.26 -16.14 -7.12
CA PRO A 26 31.04 -15.53 -6.53
C PRO A 26 30.95 -14.01 -6.78
N LEU A 27 32.06 -13.29 -6.68
CA LEU A 27 32.10 -11.84 -6.95
C LEU A 27 31.77 -11.52 -8.40
N ASN A 28 32.25 -12.33 -9.35
CA ASN A 28 31.90 -12.17 -10.77
C ASN A 28 30.40 -12.39 -11.01
N HIS A 29 29.77 -13.36 -10.36
CA HIS A 29 28.33 -13.57 -10.47
C HIS A 29 27.52 -12.35 -9.94
N LEU A 30 27.93 -11.77 -8.79
CA LEU A 30 27.32 -10.54 -8.27
C LEU A 30 27.49 -9.36 -9.26
N ARG A 31 28.67 -9.23 -9.86
CA ARG A 31 28.95 -8.20 -10.86
C ARG A 31 28.12 -8.39 -12.13
N GLU A 32 27.98 -9.61 -12.62
CA GLU A 32 27.17 -9.93 -13.79
C GLU A 32 25.70 -9.59 -13.56
N GLN A 33 25.15 -9.92 -12.39
CA GLN A 33 23.79 -9.57 -12.03
C GLN A 33 23.61 -8.04 -11.93
N ALA A 34 24.55 -7.34 -11.28
CA ALA A 34 24.49 -5.87 -11.22
C ALA A 34 24.55 -5.23 -12.61
N ASN A 35 25.34 -5.79 -13.54
CA ASN A 35 25.39 -5.32 -14.92
C ASN A 35 24.11 -5.64 -15.71
N ALA A 36 23.50 -6.80 -15.48
CA ALA A 36 22.21 -7.15 -16.08
C ALA A 36 21.10 -6.17 -15.65
N TRP A 37 21.09 -5.74 -14.38
CA TRP A 37 20.14 -4.71 -13.90
C TRP A 37 20.35 -3.35 -14.55
N ARG A 38 21.61 -2.96 -14.80
CA ARG A 38 21.90 -1.73 -15.55
C ARG A 38 21.38 -1.78 -17.00
N ALA A 39 21.17 -2.98 -17.53
CA ALA A 39 20.59 -3.23 -18.85
C ALA A 39 19.07 -3.53 -18.78
N ASP A 40 18.38 -3.12 -17.71
CA ASP A 40 16.95 -3.37 -17.45
C ASP A 40 16.53 -4.85 -17.40
N GLN A 41 17.49 -5.78 -17.30
CA GLN A 41 17.22 -7.21 -17.17
C GLN A 41 17.03 -7.60 -15.69
N LEU A 42 15.95 -7.14 -15.09
CA LEU A 42 15.67 -7.34 -13.64
C LEU A 42 15.37 -8.81 -13.28
N ASN A 43 15.12 -9.68 -14.26
CA ASN A 43 14.78 -11.10 -14.05
C ASN A 43 15.99 -12.01 -13.77
N VAL A 44 17.22 -11.49 -13.86
CA VAL A 44 18.43 -12.29 -13.62
C VAL A 44 18.62 -12.49 -12.12
N ARG A 45 18.63 -13.75 -11.69
CA ARG A 45 18.83 -14.13 -10.27
C ARG A 45 20.22 -14.68 -10.03
N LEU A 46 20.70 -14.54 -8.80
CA LEU A 46 21.94 -15.17 -8.37
C LEU A 46 21.85 -16.69 -8.41
N SER A 47 22.98 -17.33 -8.70
CA SER A 47 23.09 -18.77 -8.60
C SER A 47 22.82 -19.24 -7.16
N ARG A 48 22.01 -20.29 -6.99
CA ARG A 48 21.77 -20.94 -5.70
C ARG A 48 23.06 -21.33 -4.98
N ARG A 49 24.16 -21.55 -5.72
CA ARG A 49 25.48 -21.85 -5.15
C ARG A 49 26.05 -20.68 -4.36
N THR A 50 25.75 -19.44 -4.74
CA THR A 50 26.20 -18.24 -4.03
C THR A 50 25.32 -17.95 -2.80
N THR A 51 24.02 -18.06 -2.95
CA THR A 51 23.07 -17.74 -1.87
C THR A 51 23.01 -18.80 -0.76
N ASN A 52 23.33 -20.08 -1.06
CA ASN A 52 23.33 -21.18 -0.10
C ASN A 52 24.63 -21.30 0.73
N ARG A 53 25.60 -20.41 0.55
CA ARG A 53 26.81 -20.37 1.36
C ARG A 53 26.50 -19.93 2.79
N ALA A 54 27.24 -20.49 3.75
CA ALA A 54 27.12 -20.15 5.18
C ALA A 54 28.13 -19.07 5.64
N ASP A 55 28.89 -18.48 4.70
CA ASP A 55 29.89 -17.45 4.94
C ASP A 55 29.37 -16.03 4.58
N GLU A 56 30.21 -15.01 4.77
CA GLU A 56 29.94 -13.59 4.51
C GLU A 56 29.54 -13.34 3.06
N LEU A 57 30.13 -14.09 2.11
CA LEU A 57 29.76 -14.00 0.69
C LEU A 57 28.33 -14.53 0.45
N GLY A 58 27.92 -15.55 1.17
CA GLY A 58 26.55 -16.05 1.12
C GLY A 58 25.55 -15.05 1.74
N GLU A 59 25.93 -14.38 2.82
CA GLU A 59 25.12 -13.31 3.43
C GLU A 59 24.95 -12.15 2.48
N LEU A 60 26.04 -11.70 1.86
CA LEU A 60 26.01 -10.65 0.81
C LEU A 60 25.13 -11.07 -0.38
N GLY A 61 25.25 -12.33 -0.82
CA GLY A 61 24.43 -12.87 -1.92
C GLY A 61 22.94 -12.85 -1.59
N ARG A 62 22.55 -13.26 -0.38
CA ARG A 62 21.15 -13.20 0.08
C ARG A 62 20.61 -11.78 0.19
N ALA A 63 21.43 -10.86 0.73
CA ALA A 63 21.05 -9.44 0.82
C ALA A 63 20.83 -8.83 -0.57
N PHE A 64 21.69 -9.18 -1.54
CA PHE A 64 21.60 -8.73 -2.91
C PHE A 64 20.37 -9.31 -3.64
N ASP A 65 20.08 -10.59 -3.43
CA ASP A 65 18.89 -11.26 -3.99
C ASP A 65 17.59 -10.64 -3.44
N HIS A 66 17.55 -10.39 -2.13
CA HIS A 66 16.42 -9.71 -1.50
C HIS A 66 16.20 -8.27 -2.03
N MET A 67 17.30 -7.53 -2.25
CA MET A 67 17.23 -6.20 -2.85
C MET A 67 16.70 -6.28 -4.30
N SER A 68 17.12 -7.31 -5.06
CA SER A 68 16.66 -7.61 -6.41
C SER A 68 15.14 -7.83 -6.46
N GLU A 69 14.65 -8.74 -5.63
CA GLU A 69 13.22 -9.04 -5.54
C GLU A 69 12.40 -7.79 -5.23
N ARG A 70 12.90 -6.98 -4.33
CA ARG A 70 12.25 -5.74 -3.95
C ARG A 70 12.23 -4.72 -5.11
N LEU A 71 13.33 -4.56 -5.82
CA LEU A 71 13.41 -3.67 -6.98
C LEU A 71 12.43 -4.14 -8.08
N GLN A 72 12.43 -5.43 -8.38
CA GLN A 72 11.50 -6.02 -9.36
C GLN A 72 10.04 -5.77 -8.99
N SER A 73 9.67 -6.02 -7.72
CA SER A 73 8.30 -5.80 -7.26
C SER A 73 7.89 -4.33 -7.34
N THR A 74 8.79 -3.42 -6.99
CA THR A 74 8.55 -1.97 -7.08
C THR A 74 8.35 -1.52 -8.53
N VAL A 75 9.24 -1.93 -9.45
CA VAL A 75 9.12 -1.59 -10.88
C VAL A 75 7.86 -2.19 -11.49
N ALA A 76 7.55 -3.45 -11.19
CA ALA A 76 6.33 -4.11 -11.68
C ALA A 76 5.06 -3.39 -11.18
N LEU A 77 5.03 -3.01 -9.90
CA LEU A 77 3.92 -2.23 -9.33
C LEU A 77 3.79 -0.87 -10.01
N GLN A 78 4.87 -0.13 -10.19
CA GLN A 78 4.85 1.17 -10.89
C GLN A 78 4.32 1.05 -12.32
N GLN A 79 4.77 0.04 -13.07
CA GLN A 79 4.29 -0.21 -14.44
C GLN A 79 2.80 -0.59 -14.45
N GLN A 80 2.33 -1.34 -13.47
CA GLN A 80 0.93 -1.67 -13.33
C GLN A 80 0.10 -0.42 -13.01
N LEU A 81 0.52 0.39 -12.02
CA LEU A 81 -0.15 1.64 -11.67
C LEU A 81 -0.29 2.58 -12.87
N LEU A 82 0.76 2.73 -13.69
CA LEU A 82 0.71 3.57 -14.90
C LEU A 82 -0.26 3.03 -15.96
N ARG A 83 -0.31 1.72 -16.15
CA ARG A 83 -1.26 1.08 -17.07
C ARG A 83 -2.70 1.29 -16.61
N ASP A 84 -2.96 1.02 -15.33
CA ASP A 84 -4.30 1.11 -14.74
C ASP A 84 -4.76 2.57 -14.71
N LEU A 85 -3.88 3.52 -14.35
CA LEU A 85 -4.15 4.95 -14.42
C LEU A 85 -4.55 5.36 -15.85
N SER A 86 -3.82 4.90 -16.87
CA SER A 86 -4.13 5.22 -18.27
C SER A 86 -5.50 4.68 -18.69
N HIS A 87 -5.88 3.51 -18.21
CA HIS A 87 -7.19 2.92 -18.45
C HIS A 87 -8.31 3.70 -17.74
N GLU A 88 -8.12 4.04 -16.48
CA GLU A 88 -9.10 4.75 -15.66
C GLU A 88 -9.27 6.23 -16.10
N LEU A 89 -8.25 6.88 -16.68
CA LEU A 89 -8.36 8.22 -17.26
C LEU A 89 -9.09 8.22 -18.60
N ARG A 90 -8.98 7.14 -19.38
CA ARG A 90 -9.65 7.07 -20.70
C ARG A 90 -11.17 7.16 -20.60
N THR A 91 -11.74 6.58 -19.56
CA THR A 91 -13.20 6.55 -19.36
C THR A 91 -13.80 7.94 -19.14
N PRO A 92 -13.33 8.77 -18.16
CA PRO A 92 -13.84 10.13 -17.97
C PRO A 92 -13.57 11.02 -19.20
N LEU A 93 -12.41 10.89 -19.85
CA LEU A 93 -12.11 11.62 -21.09
C LEU A 93 -13.10 11.28 -22.21
N SER A 94 -13.45 9.99 -22.37
CA SER A 94 -14.47 9.59 -23.36
C SER A 94 -15.85 10.16 -23.02
N ARG A 95 -16.22 10.20 -21.74
CA ARG A 95 -17.48 10.79 -21.27
C ARG A 95 -17.53 12.31 -21.51
N LEU A 96 -16.40 13.01 -21.26
CA LEU A 96 -16.28 14.45 -21.56
C LEU A 96 -16.43 14.72 -23.04
N ARG A 97 -15.81 13.89 -23.89
CA ARG A 97 -15.96 14.01 -25.35
C ARG A 97 -17.42 13.85 -25.81
N VAL A 98 -18.09 12.80 -25.33
CA VAL A 98 -19.52 12.58 -25.64
C VAL A 98 -20.38 13.73 -25.09
N ALA A 99 -20.06 14.27 -23.92
CA ALA A 99 -20.78 15.39 -23.35
C ALA A 99 -20.61 16.66 -24.18
N SER A 100 -19.44 16.91 -24.76
CA SER A 100 -19.18 18.07 -25.63
C SER A 100 -19.91 18.01 -26.97
N GLU A 101 -20.28 16.79 -27.40
CA GLU A 101 -21.01 16.56 -28.66
C GLU A 101 -22.54 16.50 -28.44
N SER A 102 -23.03 16.56 -27.18
CA SER A 102 -24.46 16.47 -26.86
C SER A 102 -25.11 17.85 -26.76
N GLU A 103 -26.37 17.96 -27.22
CA GLU A 103 -27.22 19.19 -27.14
C GLU A 103 -27.75 19.44 -25.71
N GLN A 104 -26.94 19.21 -24.66
CA GLN A 104 -27.32 19.43 -23.25
C GLN A 104 -27.24 20.93 -22.92
N GLY A 105 -28.11 21.39 -22.00
CA GLY A 105 -28.05 22.76 -21.50
C GLY A 105 -26.70 23.10 -20.88
N LEU A 106 -26.22 24.31 -21.00
CA LEU A 106 -24.91 24.80 -20.60
C LEU A 106 -24.60 24.48 -19.12
N GLU A 107 -25.59 24.57 -18.23
CA GLU A 107 -25.45 24.33 -16.80
C GLU A 107 -25.22 22.84 -16.49
N GLN A 108 -25.96 21.96 -17.13
CA GLN A 108 -25.79 20.51 -17.00
C GLN A 108 -24.42 20.04 -17.53
N LEU A 109 -23.97 20.68 -18.62
CA LEU A 109 -22.64 20.41 -19.18
C LEU A 109 -21.53 20.84 -18.20
N ARG A 110 -21.66 22.03 -17.58
CA ARG A 110 -20.72 22.52 -16.57
C ARG A 110 -20.61 21.60 -15.37
N GLU A 111 -21.74 21.19 -14.79
CA GLU A 111 -21.75 20.27 -13.66
C GLU A 111 -21.13 18.92 -14.01
N ARG A 112 -21.37 18.42 -15.22
CA ARG A 112 -20.81 17.16 -15.68
C ARG A 112 -19.31 17.26 -15.87
N ILE A 113 -18.82 18.32 -16.50
CA ILE A 113 -17.40 18.60 -16.66
C ILE A 113 -16.72 18.70 -15.29
N GLY A 114 -17.29 19.46 -14.35
CA GLY A 114 -16.76 19.60 -13.00
C GLY A 114 -16.59 18.25 -12.31
N ARG A 115 -17.63 17.40 -12.29
CA ARG A 115 -17.56 16.07 -11.68
C ARG A 115 -16.51 15.17 -12.31
N GLU A 116 -16.35 15.14 -13.63
CA GLU A 116 -15.35 14.32 -14.29
C GLU A 116 -13.92 14.84 -14.03
N VAL A 117 -13.73 16.16 -14.00
CA VAL A 117 -12.44 16.80 -13.69
C VAL A 117 -12.03 16.52 -12.24
N ASP A 118 -12.92 16.70 -11.26
CA ASP A 118 -12.68 16.40 -9.85
C ASP A 118 -12.36 14.91 -9.65
N GLY A 119 -13.04 14.03 -10.42
CA GLY A 119 -12.74 12.61 -10.43
C GLY A 119 -11.32 12.31 -10.93
N MET A 120 -10.92 12.91 -12.05
CA MET A 120 -9.57 12.72 -12.60
C MET A 120 -8.50 13.28 -11.67
N GLN A 121 -8.73 14.42 -11.03
CA GLN A 121 -7.80 15.01 -10.09
C GLN A 121 -7.57 14.05 -8.90
N ARG A 122 -8.64 13.54 -8.28
CA ARG A 122 -8.55 12.55 -7.21
C ARG A 122 -7.82 11.28 -7.64
N LEU A 123 -8.07 10.79 -8.86
CA LEU A 123 -7.37 9.61 -9.38
C LEU A 123 -5.86 9.84 -9.47
N VAL A 124 -5.44 11.01 -9.96
CA VAL A 124 -4.02 11.37 -10.06
C VAL A 124 -3.40 11.49 -8.66
N GLU A 125 -4.06 12.19 -7.73
CA GLU A 125 -3.60 12.35 -6.35
C GLU A 125 -3.43 11.00 -5.64
N ASP A 126 -4.46 10.14 -5.70
CA ASP A 126 -4.44 8.79 -5.10
C ASP A 126 -3.30 7.92 -5.70
N THR A 127 -3.09 8.01 -7.02
CA THR A 127 -2.04 7.23 -7.70
C THR A 127 -0.65 7.73 -7.32
N LEU A 128 -0.45 9.06 -7.26
CA LEU A 128 0.80 9.65 -6.79
C LEU A 128 1.09 9.26 -5.34
N GLN A 129 0.09 9.28 -4.48
CA GLN A 129 0.24 8.85 -3.09
C GLN A 129 0.73 7.41 -2.98
N LEU A 130 0.15 6.47 -3.75
CA LEU A 130 0.62 5.09 -3.78
C LEU A 130 2.06 4.96 -4.26
N ALA A 131 2.42 5.68 -5.34
CA ALA A 131 3.77 5.65 -5.90
C ALA A 131 4.82 6.21 -4.91
N TRP A 132 4.48 7.27 -4.16
CA TRP A 132 5.40 7.89 -3.21
C TRP A 132 5.51 7.12 -1.90
N LEU A 133 4.43 6.47 -1.47
CA LEU A 133 4.40 5.66 -0.26
C LEU A 133 5.41 4.49 -0.31
N ASP A 134 5.76 3.98 -1.48
CA ASP A 134 6.76 2.92 -1.65
C ASP A 134 8.22 3.45 -1.67
N THR A 135 8.41 4.71 -2.05
CA THR A 135 9.76 5.28 -2.29
C THR A 135 10.36 5.94 -1.06
N GLU A 136 9.56 6.61 -0.24
CA GLU A 136 10.06 7.32 0.95
C GLU A 136 9.94 6.48 2.23
N ARG A 137 11.03 5.81 2.60
CA ARG A 137 11.24 5.25 3.95
C ARG A 137 11.69 6.29 4.98
N THR A 138 11.44 7.56 4.75
CA THR A 138 11.69 8.59 5.75
C THR A 138 10.85 8.24 6.98
N ARG A 139 11.49 8.08 8.14
CA ARG A 139 10.78 7.90 9.40
C ARG A 139 9.89 9.11 9.59
N LEU A 140 8.60 8.92 9.40
CA LEU A 140 7.62 9.94 9.72
C LEU A 140 7.74 10.26 11.21
N PRO A 141 7.59 11.54 11.61
CA PRO A 141 7.59 11.89 13.02
C PRO A 141 6.50 11.08 13.73
N ASP A 142 6.91 10.47 14.84
CA ASP A 142 6.02 9.72 15.72
C ASP A 142 5.39 10.69 16.72
N GLU A 143 4.08 10.83 16.65
CA GLU A 143 3.27 11.70 17.50
C GLU A 143 2.28 10.88 18.34
N ALA A 144 1.79 11.50 19.41
CA ALA A 144 0.67 10.99 20.18
C ALA A 144 -0.65 11.45 19.54
N ILE A 145 -1.42 10.52 19.02
CA ILE A 145 -2.67 10.82 18.32
C ILE A 145 -3.85 10.31 19.15
N GLN A 146 -4.73 11.22 19.54
CA GLN A 146 -6.01 10.86 20.14
C GLN A 146 -7.00 10.46 19.05
N VAL A 147 -7.39 9.19 19.03
CA VAL A 147 -8.20 8.65 17.95
C VAL A 147 -9.62 9.26 17.90
N GLN A 148 -10.21 9.54 19.05
CA GLN A 148 -11.53 10.16 19.11
C GLN A 148 -11.53 11.55 18.47
N ALA A 149 -10.59 12.42 18.84
CA ALA A 149 -10.50 13.77 18.28
C ALA A 149 -10.26 13.76 16.76
N LEU A 150 -9.40 12.84 16.30
CA LEU A 150 -9.17 12.64 14.87
C LEU A 150 -10.46 12.19 14.16
N TRP A 151 -11.21 11.26 14.74
CA TRP A 151 -12.48 10.80 14.17
C TRP A 151 -13.52 11.92 14.08
N GLU A 152 -13.66 12.74 15.13
CA GLU A 152 -14.58 13.88 15.16
C GLU A 152 -14.28 14.85 14.00
N MET A 153 -13.02 15.19 13.80
CA MET A 153 -12.59 16.05 12.68
C MET A 153 -12.92 15.43 11.30
N LEU A 154 -12.66 14.13 11.12
CA LEU A 154 -12.91 13.45 9.84
C LEU A 154 -14.41 13.32 9.55
N THR A 155 -15.23 13.08 10.57
CA THR A 155 -16.68 12.95 10.40
C THR A 155 -17.35 14.28 10.13
N GLU A 156 -16.88 15.38 10.70
CA GLU A 156 -17.34 16.73 10.38
C GLU A 156 -17.14 17.03 8.88
N ASN A 157 -15.96 16.76 8.35
CA ASN A 157 -15.67 16.91 6.92
C ASN A 157 -16.55 15.98 6.06
N ALA A 158 -16.69 14.71 6.46
CA ALA A 158 -17.51 13.76 5.72
C ALA A 158 -18.99 14.14 5.67
N CYS A 159 -19.54 14.69 6.75
CA CYS A 159 -20.90 15.21 6.79
C CYS A 159 -21.08 16.43 5.88
N TYR A 160 -20.07 17.27 5.77
CA TYR A 160 -20.10 18.43 4.86
C TYR A 160 -20.09 18.02 3.40
N GLU A 161 -19.29 17.00 3.05
CA GLU A 161 -19.14 16.49 1.67
C GLU A 161 -20.27 15.54 1.23
N SER A 162 -21.00 14.96 2.19
CA SER A 162 -22.03 13.96 1.92
C SER A 162 -23.36 14.34 2.56
N CYS A 163 -24.42 13.62 2.21
CA CYS A 163 -25.74 13.79 2.86
C CYS A 163 -25.85 13.02 4.20
N TRP A 164 -24.73 12.63 4.80
CA TRP A 164 -24.70 11.90 6.06
C TRP A 164 -24.77 12.86 7.26
N SER A 165 -25.49 12.44 8.30
CA SER A 165 -25.59 13.19 9.55
C SER A 165 -24.57 12.67 10.59
N PRO A 166 -24.14 13.51 11.55
CA PRO A 166 -23.25 13.06 12.63
C PRO A 166 -23.78 11.86 13.44
N ALA A 167 -25.10 11.70 13.55
CA ALA A 167 -25.73 10.58 14.24
C ALA A 167 -25.49 9.21 13.56
N GLN A 168 -25.15 9.22 12.27
CA GLN A 168 -24.86 8.02 11.49
C GLN A 168 -23.37 7.60 11.54
N LEU A 169 -22.49 8.53 11.95
CA LEU A 169 -21.04 8.32 12.05
C LEU A 169 -20.62 8.23 13.51
N ARG A 170 -20.76 7.04 14.09
CA ARG A 170 -20.59 6.84 15.55
C ARG A 170 -19.13 6.63 15.93
N CYS A 171 -18.75 7.16 17.09
CA CYS A 171 -17.49 6.85 17.76
C CYS A 171 -17.76 6.07 19.06
N GLU A 172 -17.30 4.84 19.11
CA GLU A 172 -17.40 3.95 20.28
C GLU A 172 -16.00 3.69 20.87
N VAL A 173 -15.04 4.56 20.56
CA VAL A 173 -13.67 4.46 21.06
C VAL A 173 -13.54 5.23 22.34
N ASP A 174 -12.89 4.63 23.34
CA ASP A 174 -12.61 5.27 24.62
C ASP A 174 -11.72 6.51 24.45
N ALA A 175 -12.00 7.58 25.21
CA ALA A 175 -11.23 8.82 25.19
C ALA A 175 -9.73 8.64 25.54
N SER A 176 -9.40 7.53 26.24
CA SER A 176 -8.01 7.14 26.54
C SER A 176 -7.29 6.47 25.35
N CYS A 177 -7.93 6.38 24.19
CA CYS A 177 -7.33 5.78 23.00
C CYS A 177 -6.31 6.72 22.37
N TRP A 178 -5.07 6.56 22.80
CA TRP A 178 -3.92 7.23 22.20
C TRP A 178 -3.06 6.23 21.43
N VAL A 179 -2.80 6.52 20.17
CA VAL A 179 -1.94 5.71 19.31
C VAL A 179 -0.68 6.48 18.95
N ARG A 180 0.38 5.73 18.70
CA ARG A 180 1.66 6.27 18.25
C ARG A 180 1.72 6.20 16.72
N GLY A 181 1.98 7.32 16.06
CA GLY A 181 2.11 7.35 14.61
C GLY A 181 2.24 8.76 14.06
N ASN A 182 2.04 8.91 12.77
CA ASN A 182 1.95 10.21 12.10
C ASN A 182 0.49 10.58 11.86
N LEU A 183 0.09 11.77 12.30
CA LEU A 183 -1.30 12.25 12.26
C LEU A 183 -1.87 12.23 10.84
N ASN A 184 -1.14 12.81 9.88
CA ASN A 184 -1.62 12.91 8.49
C ASN A 184 -1.79 11.53 7.84
N THR A 185 -0.87 10.61 8.10
CA THR A 185 -0.93 9.25 7.57
C THR A 185 -2.07 8.45 8.17
N LEU A 186 -2.36 8.63 9.48
CA LEU A 186 -3.49 7.96 10.12
C LEU A 186 -4.81 8.58 9.70
N ALA A 187 -4.87 9.91 9.59
CA ALA A 187 -6.05 10.63 9.07
C ALA A 187 -6.41 10.12 7.67
N GLN A 188 -5.43 10.02 6.79
CA GLN A 188 -5.60 9.48 5.43
C GLN A 188 -6.14 8.04 5.42
N ALA A 189 -5.60 7.16 6.30
CA ALA A 189 -6.09 5.79 6.40
C ALA A 189 -7.56 5.75 6.83
N LEU A 190 -7.92 6.47 7.88
CA LEU A 190 -9.29 6.54 8.41
C LEU A 190 -10.24 7.19 7.41
N GLU A 191 -9.84 8.26 6.74
CA GLU A 191 -10.65 8.94 5.72
C GLU A 191 -10.98 8.01 4.54
N ASN A 192 -9.99 7.27 4.02
CA ASN A 192 -10.23 6.30 2.95
C ASN A 192 -11.16 5.16 3.38
N MET A 193 -11.00 4.67 4.61
CA MET A 193 -11.90 3.67 5.18
C MET A 193 -13.33 4.23 5.36
N LEU A 194 -13.47 5.46 5.89
CA LEU A 194 -14.74 6.12 6.10
C LEU A 194 -15.46 6.39 4.77
N ARG A 195 -14.78 6.93 3.77
CA ARG A 195 -15.34 7.13 2.42
C ARG A 195 -15.81 5.81 1.81
N ASN A 196 -15.08 4.73 2.00
CA ASN A 196 -15.50 3.42 1.54
C ASN A 196 -16.76 2.94 2.27
N ALA A 197 -16.80 3.06 3.58
CA ALA A 197 -17.93 2.68 4.41
C ALA A 197 -19.21 3.47 4.05
N ILE A 198 -19.10 4.79 3.91
CA ILE A 198 -20.21 5.68 3.49
C ILE A 198 -20.75 5.26 2.11
N ARG A 199 -19.84 4.98 1.17
CA ARG A 199 -20.23 4.61 -0.21
C ARG A 199 -21.01 3.32 -0.30
N HIS A 200 -20.63 2.33 0.50
CA HIS A 200 -21.21 0.98 0.43
C HIS A 200 -22.38 0.77 1.38
N SER A 201 -22.55 1.63 2.38
CA SER A 201 -23.69 1.56 3.29
C SER A 201 -25.00 2.02 2.61
N PRO A 202 -26.13 1.43 2.98
CA PRO A 202 -27.44 1.87 2.49
C PRO A 202 -27.78 3.28 3.00
N ALA A 203 -28.72 3.96 2.34
CA ALA A 203 -29.25 5.23 2.80
C ALA A 203 -29.84 5.06 4.22
N GLY A 204 -29.44 5.93 5.16
CA GLY A 204 -29.82 5.82 6.58
C GLY A 204 -29.02 4.80 7.39
N GLY A 205 -28.01 4.16 6.79
CA GLY A 205 -27.11 3.26 7.48
C GLY A 205 -26.25 3.94 8.54
N ILE A 206 -25.51 3.13 9.30
CA ILE A 206 -24.61 3.57 10.37
C ILE A 206 -23.22 3.08 10.05
N VAL A 207 -22.22 3.95 10.23
CA VAL A 207 -20.80 3.62 10.25
C VAL A 207 -20.27 3.88 11.66
N ALA A 208 -19.64 2.87 12.26
CA ALA A 208 -19.16 2.95 13.63
C ALA A 208 -17.65 2.68 13.71
N LEU A 209 -16.92 3.60 14.34
CA LEU A 209 -15.54 3.40 14.76
C LEU A 209 -15.53 2.87 16.19
N GLY A 210 -15.05 1.64 16.38
CA GLY A 210 -14.86 1.03 17.69
C GLY A 210 -13.40 0.75 17.98
N GLY A 211 -13.08 0.47 19.25
CA GLY A 211 -11.71 0.18 19.64
C GLY A 211 -11.60 -0.51 20.99
N ARG A 212 -10.56 -1.34 21.14
CA ARG A 212 -10.18 -1.94 22.41
C ARG A 212 -8.68 -2.01 22.58
N ARG A 213 -8.20 -1.83 23.77
CA ARG A 213 -6.79 -2.01 24.09
C ARG A 213 -6.45 -3.49 24.21
N ALA A 214 -5.36 -3.92 23.54
CA ALA A 214 -4.84 -5.28 23.57
C ALA A 214 -3.33 -5.24 23.83
N GLY A 215 -2.96 -5.19 25.10
CA GLY A 215 -1.56 -5.06 25.55
C GLY A 215 -0.90 -3.78 25.05
N LYS A 216 0.15 -3.92 24.24
CA LYS A 216 0.88 -2.78 23.65
C LYS A 216 0.26 -2.23 22.36
N TYR A 217 -0.91 -2.71 21.97
CA TYR A 217 -1.62 -2.28 20.78
C TYR A 217 -3.02 -1.80 21.11
N TRP A 218 -3.52 -0.87 20.31
CA TRP A 218 -4.95 -0.65 20.12
C TRP A 218 -5.42 -1.47 18.92
N HIS A 219 -6.50 -2.20 19.09
CA HIS A 219 -7.27 -2.83 18.03
C HIS A 219 -8.49 -1.95 17.77
N LEU A 220 -8.43 -1.21 16.66
CA LEU A 220 -9.51 -0.36 16.18
C LEU A 220 -10.25 -1.07 15.05
N TRP A 221 -11.52 -0.76 14.86
CA TRP A 221 -12.30 -1.23 13.72
C TRP A 221 -13.28 -0.19 13.27
N LEU A 222 -13.47 -0.11 11.97
CA LEU A 222 -14.54 0.62 11.31
C LEU A 222 -15.52 -0.39 10.73
N GLU A 223 -16.79 -0.31 11.11
CA GLU A 223 -17.85 -1.20 10.67
C GLU A 223 -18.91 -0.44 9.90
N ASP A 224 -19.29 -0.97 8.75
CA ASP A 224 -20.34 -0.45 7.88
C ASP A 224 -21.53 -1.43 7.78
N GLN A 225 -22.57 -1.03 7.04
CA GLN A 225 -23.75 -1.83 6.77
C GLN A 225 -23.93 -2.15 5.28
N GLY A 226 -22.82 -2.29 4.55
CA GLY A 226 -22.77 -2.41 3.10
C GLY A 226 -23.00 -3.82 2.51
N GLY A 227 -23.45 -4.78 3.33
CA GLY A 227 -23.70 -6.16 2.88
C GLY A 227 -22.47 -7.06 2.90
N GLY A 228 -21.29 -6.54 3.20
CA GLY A 228 -20.03 -7.30 3.23
C GLY A 228 -19.48 -7.64 1.84
N VAL A 229 -18.51 -8.55 1.78
CA VAL A 229 -17.89 -9.05 0.56
C VAL A 229 -17.69 -10.56 0.65
N GLU A 230 -17.50 -11.25 -0.48
CA GLU A 230 -17.15 -12.67 -0.47
C GLU A 230 -15.83 -12.92 0.27
N GLU A 231 -15.70 -14.04 0.98
CA GLU A 231 -14.49 -14.34 1.74
C GLU A 231 -13.21 -14.36 0.88
N ALA A 232 -13.33 -14.82 -0.36
CA ALA A 232 -12.24 -14.84 -1.34
C ALA A 232 -11.75 -13.43 -1.72
N ASP A 233 -12.59 -12.41 -1.53
CA ASP A 233 -12.30 -11.03 -1.91
C ASP A 233 -11.79 -10.16 -0.73
N LEU A 234 -11.85 -10.66 0.51
CA LEU A 234 -11.43 -9.91 1.71
C LEU A 234 -9.96 -9.41 1.64
N GLU A 235 -9.07 -10.15 0.99
CA GLU A 235 -7.70 -9.67 0.74
C GLU A 235 -7.58 -8.88 -0.56
N ARG A 236 -8.40 -9.20 -1.56
CA ARG A 236 -8.36 -8.56 -2.88
C ARG A 236 -8.80 -7.11 -2.86
N ILE A 237 -9.74 -6.73 -1.97
CA ILE A 237 -10.20 -5.33 -1.83
C ILE A 237 -9.09 -4.34 -1.46
N PHE A 238 -7.94 -4.81 -1.00
CA PHE A 238 -6.76 -4.00 -0.70
C PHE A 238 -5.78 -3.87 -1.87
N LEU A 239 -6.00 -4.57 -2.97
CA LEU A 239 -5.17 -4.43 -4.16
C LEU A 239 -5.56 -3.14 -4.90
N PRO A 240 -4.58 -2.36 -5.40
CA PRO A 240 -4.87 -1.17 -6.18
C PRO A 240 -5.80 -1.47 -7.37
N PHE A 241 -6.66 -0.51 -7.70
CA PHE A 241 -7.64 -0.58 -8.80
C PHE A 241 -8.62 -1.77 -8.73
N THR A 242 -8.68 -2.47 -7.60
CA THR A 242 -9.64 -3.56 -7.42
C THR A 242 -11.03 -3.01 -7.15
N ARG A 243 -11.97 -3.45 -7.96
CA ARG A 243 -13.41 -3.19 -7.79
C ARG A 243 -14.14 -4.52 -7.88
N LEU A 244 -14.99 -4.81 -6.90
CA LEU A 244 -15.85 -5.99 -6.96
C LEU A 244 -17.03 -5.69 -7.86
N ASP A 245 -17.45 -6.68 -8.66
CA ASP A 245 -18.53 -6.57 -9.64
C ASP A 245 -19.83 -6.16 -8.96
N GLY A 246 -20.46 -5.09 -9.44
CA GLY A 246 -21.73 -4.56 -8.93
C GLY A 246 -21.74 -3.06 -8.68
N SER A 247 -20.60 -2.39 -8.60
CA SER A 247 -20.56 -0.93 -8.51
C SER A 247 -20.86 -0.30 -9.87
N ARG A 248 -22.00 0.44 -9.95
CA ARG A 248 -22.42 1.14 -11.17
C ARG A 248 -21.30 2.02 -11.72
N PRO A 249 -21.03 2.02 -13.06
CA PRO A 249 -20.11 2.96 -13.68
C PRO A 249 -20.62 4.38 -13.41
N GLY A 250 -19.84 5.20 -12.73
CA GLY A 250 -20.14 6.63 -12.56
C GLY A 250 -20.10 7.17 -11.14
N ASN A 251 -20.36 6.37 -10.11
CA ASN A 251 -20.33 6.84 -8.70
C ASN A 251 -19.30 6.10 -7.83
N GLY A 252 -18.49 5.24 -8.40
CA GLY A 252 -17.51 4.45 -7.69
C GLY A 252 -16.12 5.09 -7.76
N GLY A 253 -15.37 5.14 -6.65
CA GLY A 253 -13.96 5.48 -6.67
C GLY A 253 -13.16 4.48 -7.50
N PHE A 254 -11.91 4.82 -7.75
CA PHE A 254 -11.01 4.09 -8.63
C PHE A 254 -10.43 2.79 -8.03
N GLY A 255 -10.87 2.37 -6.84
CA GLY A 255 -10.36 1.17 -6.17
C GLY A 255 -8.96 1.37 -5.54
N LEU A 256 -8.59 2.61 -5.25
CA LEU A 256 -7.29 2.96 -4.65
C LEU A 256 -7.38 3.19 -3.12
N GLY A 257 -8.51 3.64 -2.60
CA GLY A 257 -8.63 4.10 -1.21
C GLY A 257 -8.22 3.05 -0.17
N LEU A 258 -8.65 1.79 -0.30
CA LEU A 258 -8.30 0.75 0.67
C LEU A 258 -6.83 0.31 0.58
N SER A 259 -6.23 0.33 -0.62
CA SER A 259 -4.79 0.08 -0.79
C SER A 259 -3.95 1.20 -0.17
N ILE A 260 -4.37 2.47 -0.31
CA ILE A 260 -3.76 3.62 0.37
C ILE A 260 -3.88 3.47 1.89
N ALA A 261 -5.06 3.15 2.40
CA ALA A 261 -5.29 2.94 3.83
C ALA A 261 -4.39 1.83 4.40
N ARG A 262 -4.28 0.69 3.70
CA ARG A 262 -3.42 -0.43 4.12
C ARG A 262 -1.94 -0.03 4.16
N ASN A 263 -1.47 0.65 3.15
CA ASN A 263 -0.10 1.12 3.09
C ASN A 263 0.20 2.15 4.20
N ALA A 264 -0.68 3.11 4.41
CA ALA A 264 -0.57 4.12 5.47
C ALA A 264 -0.47 3.50 6.88
N VAL A 265 -1.29 2.48 7.18
CA VAL A 265 -1.24 1.74 8.44
C VAL A 265 0.04 0.91 8.58
N GLN A 266 0.47 0.22 7.50
CA GLN A 266 1.69 -0.60 7.51
C GLN A 266 2.96 0.24 7.71
N ARG A 267 3.03 1.44 7.15
CA ARG A 267 4.16 2.38 7.34
C ARG A 267 4.36 2.80 8.79
N GLN A 268 3.30 2.81 9.58
CA GLN A 268 3.33 3.11 11.01
C GLN A 268 3.57 1.84 11.87
N GLY A 269 3.95 0.71 11.25
CA GLY A 269 4.15 -0.57 11.95
C GLY A 269 2.84 -1.23 12.39
N GLY A 270 1.70 -0.75 11.87
CA GLY A 270 0.39 -1.32 12.10
C GLY A 270 0.04 -2.46 11.14
N LYS A 271 -1.16 -3.00 11.29
CA LYS A 271 -1.76 -3.97 10.37
C LYS A 271 -3.20 -3.59 10.10
N LEU A 272 -3.63 -3.65 8.82
CA LEU A 272 -5.01 -3.46 8.38
C LEU A 272 -5.50 -4.72 7.69
N TRP A 273 -6.72 -5.18 8.02
CA TRP A 273 -7.38 -6.33 7.39
C TRP A 273 -8.91 -6.17 7.46
N ALA A 274 -9.61 -6.89 6.62
CA ALA A 274 -11.07 -6.87 6.55
C ALA A 274 -11.66 -8.20 7.04
N GLN A 275 -12.88 -8.14 7.52
CA GLN A 275 -13.74 -9.29 7.81
C GLN A 275 -15.20 -8.91 7.65
N ASN A 276 -16.07 -9.84 7.31
CA ASN A 276 -17.50 -9.62 7.36
C ASN A 276 -17.97 -9.60 8.81
N ALA A 277 -18.86 -8.67 9.16
CA ALA A 277 -19.41 -8.54 10.50
C ALA A 277 -20.86 -8.01 10.44
N GLY A 278 -21.76 -8.68 11.12
CA GLY A 278 -23.17 -8.27 11.09
C GLY A 278 -23.73 -8.26 9.67
N SER A 279 -24.22 -7.10 9.24
CA SER A 279 -24.76 -6.86 7.90
C SER A 279 -23.77 -6.19 6.94
N GLY A 280 -22.50 -6.03 7.31
CA GLY A 280 -21.56 -5.22 6.55
C GLY A 280 -20.12 -5.72 6.61
N LEU A 281 -19.21 -4.83 6.24
CA LEU A 281 -17.78 -5.04 6.28
C LEU A 281 -17.19 -4.36 7.51
N ARG A 282 -16.30 -5.07 8.21
CA ARG A 282 -15.50 -4.53 9.29
C ARG A 282 -14.04 -4.45 8.88
N MET A 283 -13.53 -3.25 8.81
CA MET A 283 -12.12 -2.96 8.58
C MET A 283 -11.41 -2.89 9.93
N ASN A 284 -10.50 -3.83 10.19
CA ASN A 284 -9.78 -3.93 11.45
C ASN A 284 -8.38 -3.36 11.32
N MET A 285 -7.95 -2.59 12.30
CA MET A 285 -6.64 -1.93 12.32
C MET A 285 -5.97 -2.16 13.68
N ARG A 286 -4.68 -2.50 13.66
CA ARG A 286 -3.86 -2.64 14.86
C ARG A 286 -2.75 -1.60 14.86
N LEU A 287 -2.69 -0.76 15.88
CA LEU A 287 -1.69 0.31 16.04
C LEU A 287 -1.01 0.22 17.41
N LEU A 288 0.21 0.74 17.51
CA LEU A 288 0.93 0.82 18.78
C LEU A 288 0.27 1.84 19.71
N VAL A 289 0.15 1.46 20.97
CA VAL A 289 -0.31 2.37 22.04
C VAL A 289 0.72 3.48 22.20
N HIS A 290 0.26 4.74 22.26
CA HIS A 290 1.05 5.79 22.84
C HIS A 290 0.68 5.91 24.33
N THR A 291 1.69 5.76 25.22
CA THR A 291 1.49 6.11 26.62
C THR A 291 1.44 7.63 26.69
N SER A 292 0.26 8.18 26.96
CA SER A 292 0.10 9.63 27.16
C SER A 292 1.19 10.13 28.12
N PRO A 293 1.88 11.22 27.81
CA PRO A 293 2.65 11.89 28.84
C PRO A 293 1.66 12.30 29.94
N VAL A 294 1.92 11.80 31.15
CA VAL A 294 1.26 12.22 32.39
C VAL A 294 1.54 13.69 32.64
#